data_01c1752a532cc09bcc2acb2132f1f01a
#
_entry.id   01c1752a532cc09bcc2acb2132f1f01a
#
_cell.length_a   1.000
_cell.length_b   1.000
_cell.length_c   1.000
_cell.angle_alpha   90.00
_cell.angle_beta   90.00
_cell.angle_gamma   90.00
#
_symmetry.space_group_name_H-M   'P 1'
#
loop_
_entity.id
_entity.type
_entity.pdbx_description
1 polymer ?
#
loop_
_entity_poly.entity_id
_entity_poly.type
_entity_poly.pdbx_seq_one_letter_code
_entity_poly.pdbx_strand_id
1 'polypeptide(L)'
;PNFEQCFNVVITEPQDITVLSAIANDSNTMNLDFNGSNSYTITHNNRVYKTSNSNFRLDLVKGLNFIKVVGDKECQGTYEETVFNSEDILLSPNPAINTTNLWIGGNDDEVSVSMFDNAGRLIWVKENNITNSRSIDLQVSNLRPGLYYIKVDSKTVRQTAKLVKK
;
A
#
# COMPACT_ATOMS: atom_id res chain seq x y z
N PRO A 1 59.29 26.11 -9.25
CA PRO A 1 57.97 26.73 -9.37
C PRO A 1 56.90 25.69 -8.99
N ASN A 2 56.13 25.99 -7.95
CA ASN A 2 54.97 25.18 -7.59
C ASN A 2 53.84 25.59 -8.53
N PHE A 3 53.31 24.64 -9.26
CA PHE A 3 52.14 24.84 -10.14
C PHE A 3 50.88 24.46 -9.37
N GLU A 4 50.04 25.42 -9.01
CA GLU A 4 48.74 25.21 -8.43
C GLU A 4 47.69 25.32 -9.52
N GLN A 5 46.87 24.29 -9.68
CA GLN A 5 45.72 24.28 -10.57
C GLN A 5 44.45 24.17 -9.74
N CYS A 6 43.63 25.20 -9.77
CA CYS A 6 42.36 25.26 -9.09
C CYS A 6 41.23 24.87 -10.03
N PHE A 7 40.33 23.99 -9.57
CA PHE A 7 39.13 23.60 -10.29
C PHE A 7 37.90 23.97 -9.45
N ASN A 8 36.91 24.58 -10.08
CA ASN A 8 35.62 24.78 -9.48
C ASN A 8 34.80 23.50 -9.66
N VAL A 9 34.46 22.85 -8.56
CA VAL A 9 33.53 21.69 -8.54
C VAL A 9 32.19 22.19 -8.07
N VAL A 10 31.19 22.14 -8.96
CA VAL A 10 29.79 22.40 -8.59
C VAL A 10 29.11 21.06 -8.28
N ILE A 11 28.73 20.87 -7.03
CA ILE A 11 27.95 19.71 -6.61
C ILE A 11 26.49 20.14 -6.60
N THR A 12 25.67 19.51 -7.43
CA THR A 12 24.21 19.72 -7.44
C THR A 12 23.56 18.49 -6.86
N GLU A 13 22.83 18.67 -5.74
CA GLU A 13 22.02 17.60 -5.16
C GLU A 13 20.79 17.38 -6.03
N PRO A 14 20.50 16.14 -6.47
CA PRO A 14 19.27 15.84 -7.20
C PRO A 14 18.04 16.03 -6.29
N GLN A 15 16.94 16.43 -6.87
CA GLN A 15 15.66 16.50 -6.17
C GLN A 15 15.15 15.10 -5.86
N ASP A 16 14.52 14.93 -4.71
CA ASP A 16 13.78 13.72 -4.38
C ASP A 16 12.63 13.49 -5.36
N ILE A 17 12.36 12.23 -5.68
CA ILE A 17 11.16 11.89 -6.43
C ILE A 17 9.93 12.11 -5.59
N THR A 18 8.87 12.61 -6.21
CA THR A 18 7.53 12.62 -5.63
C THR A 18 6.58 11.85 -6.55
N VAL A 19 5.71 11.06 -5.95
CA VAL A 19 4.70 10.27 -6.68
C VAL A 19 3.34 10.54 -6.06
N LEU A 20 2.40 10.97 -6.88
CA LEU A 20 0.99 11.04 -6.53
C LEU A 20 0.29 9.86 -7.21
N SER A 21 -0.47 9.11 -6.42
CA SER A 21 -1.19 7.95 -6.90
C SER A 21 -2.69 8.14 -6.75
N ALA A 22 -3.46 7.66 -7.73
CA ALA A 22 -4.91 7.64 -7.69
C ALA A 22 -5.45 6.41 -8.39
N ILE A 23 -6.30 5.65 -7.70
CA ILE A 23 -7.04 4.54 -8.31
C ILE A 23 -8.13 5.12 -9.21
N ALA A 24 -8.22 4.63 -10.46
CA ALA A 24 -9.24 5.06 -11.38
C ALA A 24 -10.64 4.53 -10.96
N ASN A 25 -11.68 5.19 -11.43
CA ASN A 25 -13.07 4.84 -11.08
C ASN A 25 -13.48 3.40 -11.45
N ASP A 26 -12.78 2.77 -12.39
CA ASP A 26 -12.98 1.36 -12.76
C ASP A 26 -12.32 0.37 -11.78
N SER A 27 -11.59 0.90 -10.77
CA SER A 27 -10.84 0.17 -9.74
C SER A 27 -9.80 -0.83 -10.26
N ASN A 28 -9.62 -0.94 -11.57
CA ASN A 28 -8.67 -1.88 -12.19
C ASN A 28 -7.39 -1.20 -12.67
N THR A 29 -7.33 0.13 -12.60
CA THR A 29 -6.16 0.89 -13.01
C THR A 29 -5.79 1.94 -11.97
N MET A 30 -4.51 2.25 -11.91
CA MET A 30 -3.94 3.28 -11.05
C MET A 30 -3.16 4.27 -11.90
N ASN A 31 -3.43 5.55 -11.70
CA ASN A 31 -2.65 6.62 -12.30
C ASN A 31 -1.54 7.02 -11.32
N LEU A 32 -0.32 7.12 -11.83
CA LEU A 32 0.86 7.58 -11.11
C LEU A 32 1.35 8.86 -11.78
N ASP A 33 1.44 9.95 -11.03
CA ASP A 33 2.01 11.20 -11.48
C ASP A 33 3.36 11.42 -10.80
N PHE A 34 4.40 11.71 -11.59
CA PHE A 34 5.80 11.75 -11.17
C PHE A 34 6.39 13.15 -11.25
N ASN A 35 7.28 13.44 -10.30
CA ASN A 35 8.11 14.62 -10.35
C ASN A 35 9.49 14.36 -9.71
N GLY A 36 10.51 15.17 -10.02
CA GLY A 36 11.84 15.15 -9.41
C GLY A 36 12.89 14.35 -10.19
N SER A 37 12.53 13.62 -11.26
CA SER A 37 13.49 12.87 -12.09
C SER A 37 13.21 13.01 -13.58
N ASN A 38 14.22 12.71 -14.42
CA ASN A 38 14.07 12.71 -15.88
C ASN A 38 13.51 11.39 -16.43
N SER A 39 13.66 10.32 -15.68
CA SER A 39 13.06 9.03 -16.00
C SER A 39 12.78 8.23 -14.73
N TYR A 40 11.82 7.34 -14.85
CA TYR A 40 11.32 6.55 -13.72
C TYR A 40 11.33 5.07 -14.08
N THR A 41 11.71 4.25 -13.12
CA THR A 41 11.56 2.80 -13.16
C THR A 41 10.46 2.40 -12.18
N ILE A 42 9.39 1.83 -12.71
CA ILE A 42 8.23 1.34 -11.93
C ILE A 42 8.34 -0.18 -11.85
N THR A 43 8.41 -0.71 -10.66
CA THR A 43 8.30 -2.15 -10.41
C THR A 43 6.90 -2.43 -9.85
N HIS A 44 6.13 -3.24 -10.55
CA HIS A 44 4.80 -3.69 -10.14
C HIS A 44 4.81 -5.21 -10.01
N ASN A 45 4.75 -5.68 -8.79
CA ASN A 45 4.97 -7.09 -8.46
C ASN A 45 6.33 -7.56 -9.06
N ASN A 46 6.29 -8.44 -10.07
CA ASN A 46 7.48 -8.95 -10.74
C ASN A 46 7.71 -8.32 -12.13
N ARG A 47 6.98 -7.28 -12.50
CA ARG A 47 7.11 -6.59 -13.79
C ARG A 47 7.79 -5.25 -13.61
N VAL A 48 8.64 -4.90 -14.56
CA VAL A 48 9.39 -3.64 -14.55
C VAL A 48 9.03 -2.83 -15.80
N TYR A 49 8.68 -1.57 -15.58
CA TYR A 49 8.38 -0.59 -16.61
C TYR A 49 9.35 0.59 -16.49
N LYS A 50 9.68 1.22 -17.62
CA LYS A 50 10.47 2.43 -17.64
C LYS A 50 9.75 3.51 -18.44
N THR A 51 9.76 4.74 -17.94
CA THR A 51 9.16 5.88 -18.61
C THR A 51 9.94 7.16 -18.34
N SER A 52 9.94 8.07 -19.30
CA SER A 52 10.37 9.46 -19.12
C SER A 52 9.20 10.43 -19.05
N ASN A 53 7.97 9.93 -19.12
CA ASN A 53 6.77 10.76 -18.95
C ASN A 53 6.56 11.09 -17.47
N SER A 54 5.93 12.22 -17.21
CA SER A 54 5.54 12.65 -15.87
C SER A 54 4.32 11.88 -15.31
N ASN A 55 3.75 10.96 -16.09
CA ASN A 55 2.63 10.12 -15.66
C ASN A 55 2.75 8.70 -16.23
N PHE A 56 2.11 7.76 -15.57
CA PHE A 56 2.03 6.37 -15.99
C PHE A 56 0.69 5.76 -15.51
N ARG A 57 0.00 5.07 -16.41
CA ARG A 57 -1.20 4.29 -16.07
C ARG A 57 -0.80 2.84 -15.87
N LEU A 58 -1.08 2.31 -14.68
CA LEU A 58 -0.75 0.96 -14.27
C LEU A 58 -2.02 0.12 -14.19
N ASP A 59 -2.04 -1.02 -14.88
CA ASP A 59 -3.12 -1.99 -14.76
C ASP A 59 -2.89 -2.83 -13.49
N LEU A 60 -3.88 -2.80 -12.58
CA LEU A 60 -3.84 -3.56 -11.33
C LEU A 60 -4.26 -5.01 -11.57
N VAL A 61 -3.57 -5.94 -10.94
CA VAL A 61 -3.98 -7.35 -10.91
C VAL A 61 -4.93 -7.60 -9.74
N LYS A 62 -5.76 -8.62 -9.84
CA LYS A 62 -6.60 -9.03 -8.70
C LYS A 62 -5.74 -9.43 -7.50
N GLY A 63 -6.05 -8.90 -6.32
CA GLY A 63 -5.31 -9.12 -5.08
C GLY A 63 -4.33 -8.01 -4.76
N LEU A 64 -3.19 -8.35 -4.15
CA LEU A 64 -2.18 -7.39 -3.73
C LEU A 64 -1.30 -6.94 -4.90
N ASN A 65 -1.13 -5.63 -5.01
CA ASN A 65 -0.28 -4.94 -5.98
C ASN A 65 0.82 -4.20 -5.22
N PHE A 66 2.05 -4.68 -5.32
CA PHE A 66 3.23 -4.05 -4.73
C PHE A 66 3.86 -3.14 -5.79
N ILE A 67 3.89 -1.85 -5.53
CA ILE A 67 4.36 -0.83 -6.46
C ILE A 67 5.57 -0.15 -5.84
N LYS A 68 6.64 -0.10 -6.62
CA LYS A 68 7.88 0.61 -6.27
C LYS A 68 8.26 1.51 -7.43
N VAL A 69 8.59 2.76 -7.15
CA VAL A 69 9.09 3.73 -8.13
C VAL A 69 10.43 4.27 -7.68
N VAL A 70 11.38 4.31 -8.59
CA VAL A 70 12.69 4.94 -8.40
C VAL A 70 13.00 5.88 -9.58
N GLY A 71 13.73 6.95 -9.30
CA GLY A 71 14.22 7.89 -10.30
C GLY A 71 15.44 7.37 -11.05
N ASP A 72 16.03 8.23 -11.89
CA ASP A 72 17.24 7.94 -12.69
C ASP A 72 18.53 8.00 -11.86
N LYS A 73 18.49 8.54 -10.62
CA LYS A 73 19.63 8.66 -9.72
C LYS A 73 19.34 7.96 -8.39
N GLU A 74 20.33 7.25 -7.86
CA GLU A 74 20.19 6.45 -6.62
C GLU A 74 19.80 7.26 -5.39
N CYS A 75 20.19 8.55 -5.32
CA CYS A 75 19.94 9.42 -4.17
C CYS A 75 18.59 10.16 -4.19
N GLN A 76 17.70 9.87 -5.14
CA GLN A 76 16.40 10.55 -5.28
C GLN A 76 15.28 9.92 -4.43
N GLY A 77 15.62 8.97 -3.58
CA GLY A 77 14.64 8.24 -2.77
C GLY A 77 13.88 7.16 -3.55
N THR A 78 12.94 6.54 -2.85
CA THR A 78 12.11 5.46 -3.38
C THR A 78 10.69 5.65 -2.91
N TYR A 79 9.74 5.53 -3.82
CA TYR A 79 8.33 5.45 -3.48
C TYR A 79 7.90 3.99 -3.46
N GLU A 80 7.17 3.58 -2.41
CA GLU A 80 6.61 2.23 -2.29
C GLU A 80 5.16 2.32 -1.82
N GLU A 81 4.27 1.63 -2.49
CA GLU A 81 2.86 1.52 -2.13
C GLU A 81 2.37 0.10 -2.36
N THR A 82 1.45 -0.35 -1.50
CA THR A 82 0.73 -1.61 -1.69
C THR A 82 -0.76 -1.31 -1.80
N VAL A 83 -1.37 -1.76 -2.89
CA VAL A 83 -2.78 -1.57 -3.20
C VAL A 83 -3.48 -2.91 -3.29
N PHE A 84 -4.65 -3.02 -2.66
CA PHE A 84 -5.49 -4.21 -2.74
C PHE A 84 -6.61 -4.02 -3.74
N ASN A 85 -6.54 -4.74 -4.86
CA ASN A 85 -7.55 -4.74 -5.93
C ASN A 85 -8.37 -6.03 -5.87
N SER A 86 -9.50 -6.01 -5.17
CA SER A 86 -10.42 -7.14 -5.01
C SER A 86 -11.79 -6.62 -4.57
N GLU A 87 -12.81 -7.46 -4.63
CA GLU A 87 -14.11 -7.25 -3.99
C GLU A 87 -14.21 -8.02 -2.65
N ASP A 88 -13.18 -8.79 -2.32
CA ASP A 88 -13.09 -9.61 -1.11
C ASP A 88 -12.32 -8.89 -0.01
N ILE A 89 -12.25 -9.50 1.18
CA ILE A 89 -11.36 -9.08 2.26
C ILE A 89 -10.23 -10.09 2.44
N LEU A 90 -9.07 -9.61 2.88
CA LEU A 90 -7.89 -10.45 3.13
C LEU A 90 -7.24 -10.05 4.46
N LEU A 91 -6.89 -11.04 5.28
CA LEU A 91 -6.06 -10.86 6.48
C LEU A 91 -4.66 -11.42 6.22
N SER A 92 -3.64 -10.57 6.33
CA SER A 92 -2.23 -10.97 6.13
C SER A 92 -1.29 -10.19 7.04
N PRO A 93 -0.38 -10.85 7.79
CA PRO A 93 -0.26 -12.31 7.93
C PRO A 93 -1.41 -12.96 8.70
N ASN A 94 -1.77 -14.17 8.30
CA ASN A 94 -2.71 -15.01 9.02
C ASN A 94 -2.24 -16.47 8.92
N PRO A 95 -1.78 -17.11 10.02
CA PRO A 95 -1.86 -16.70 11.43
C PRO A 95 -1.03 -15.45 11.80
N ALA A 96 -1.56 -14.66 12.74
CA ALA A 96 -0.96 -13.44 13.24
C ALA A 96 -0.32 -13.63 14.63
N ILE A 97 0.80 -12.91 14.88
CA ILE A 97 1.45 -12.85 16.21
C ILE A 97 1.10 -11.52 16.90
N ASN A 98 1.58 -10.39 16.41
CA ASN A 98 1.36 -9.08 17.02
C ASN A 98 0.39 -8.22 16.23
N THR A 99 0.52 -8.26 14.90
CA THR A 99 -0.25 -7.44 13.97
C THR A 99 -0.72 -8.27 12.79
N THR A 100 -1.78 -7.82 12.13
CA THR A 100 -2.20 -8.29 10.82
C THR A 100 -2.86 -7.13 10.09
N ASN A 101 -2.70 -7.07 8.77
CA ASN A 101 -3.37 -6.09 7.94
C ASN A 101 -4.69 -6.69 7.44
N LEU A 102 -5.76 -5.96 7.63
CA LEU A 102 -7.04 -6.22 7.00
C LEU A 102 -7.11 -5.42 5.71
N TRP A 103 -7.04 -6.12 4.58
CA TRP A 103 -7.23 -5.56 3.25
C TRP A 103 -8.69 -5.66 2.88
N ILE A 104 -9.26 -4.56 2.36
CA ILE A 104 -10.70 -4.43 2.14
C ILE A 104 -10.94 -4.09 0.68
N GLY A 105 -11.68 -4.95 0.00
CA GLY A 105 -12.08 -4.75 -1.39
C GLY A 105 -13.15 -3.67 -1.56
N GLY A 106 -13.59 -3.51 -2.80
CA GLY A 106 -14.59 -2.51 -3.18
C GLY A 106 -14.04 -1.08 -3.13
N ASN A 107 -14.95 -0.10 -3.23
CA ASN A 107 -14.62 1.34 -3.37
C ASN A 107 -15.17 2.20 -2.25
N ASP A 108 -15.71 1.60 -1.18
CA ASP A 108 -16.25 2.38 -0.06
C ASP A 108 -15.11 3.08 0.69
N ASP A 109 -15.33 4.35 1.04
CA ASP A 109 -14.37 5.17 1.80
C ASP A 109 -14.48 4.93 3.31
N GLU A 110 -15.64 4.45 3.78
CA GLU A 110 -15.94 4.20 5.18
C GLU A 110 -16.40 2.76 5.38
N VAL A 111 -15.82 2.09 6.37
CA VAL A 111 -16.19 0.72 6.75
C VAL A 111 -16.30 0.55 8.25
N SER A 112 -17.26 -0.24 8.68
CA SER A 112 -17.35 -0.74 10.06
C SER A 112 -16.63 -2.07 10.17
N VAL A 113 -15.68 -2.17 11.09
CA VAL A 113 -14.94 -3.41 11.37
C VAL A 113 -15.25 -3.88 12.77
N SER A 114 -15.71 -5.11 12.89
CA SER A 114 -16.03 -5.75 14.18
C SER A 114 -15.19 -7.01 14.37
N MET A 115 -14.72 -7.22 15.60
CA MET A 115 -14.02 -8.44 15.99
C MET A 115 -14.84 -9.23 16.99
N PHE A 116 -14.92 -10.53 16.76
CA PHE A 116 -15.62 -11.50 17.63
C PHE A 116 -14.66 -12.61 18.05
N ASP A 117 -14.88 -13.17 19.25
CA ASP A 117 -14.21 -14.38 19.67
C ASP A 117 -14.87 -15.63 19.04
N ASN A 118 -14.33 -16.81 19.35
CA ASN A 118 -14.82 -18.09 18.83
C ASN A 118 -16.23 -18.48 19.36
N ALA A 119 -16.71 -17.82 20.41
CA ALA A 119 -18.07 -17.99 20.95
C ALA A 119 -19.05 -16.96 20.34
N GLY A 120 -18.62 -16.13 19.41
CA GLY A 120 -19.44 -15.09 18.79
C GLY A 120 -19.65 -13.85 19.66
N ARG A 121 -18.89 -13.69 20.76
CA ARG A 121 -18.97 -12.48 21.59
C ARG A 121 -18.20 -11.36 20.92
N LEU A 122 -18.81 -10.18 20.84
CA LEU A 122 -18.18 -8.97 20.35
C LEU A 122 -17.04 -8.55 21.28
N ILE A 123 -15.84 -8.36 20.71
CA ILE A 123 -14.66 -7.83 21.40
C ILE A 123 -14.59 -6.33 21.21
N TRP A 124 -14.71 -5.85 19.98
CA TRP A 124 -14.76 -4.43 19.63
C TRP A 124 -15.42 -4.20 18.27
N VAL A 125 -15.85 -2.97 18.05
CA VAL A 125 -16.26 -2.43 16.76
C VAL A 125 -15.58 -1.08 16.56
N LYS A 126 -15.18 -0.77 15.33
CA LYS A 126 -14.53 0.49 14.94
C LYS A 126 -15.00 0.91 13.56
N GLU A 127 -15.29 2.20 13.43
CA GLU A 127 -15.48 2.86 12.14
C GLU A 127 -14.13 3.33 11.63
N ASN A 128 -13.85 3.11 10.34
CA ASN A 128 -12.59 3.44 9.71
C ASN A 128 -12.81 4.13 8.38
N ASN A 129 -12.00 5.15 8.12
CA ASN A 129 -11.83 5.73 6.79
C ASN A 129 -10.75 4.92 6.05
N ILE A 130 -11.04 4.52 4.84
CA ILE A 130 -10.15 3.71 4.02
C ILE A 130 -9.32 4.61 3.12
N THR A 131 -8.01 4.39 3.14
CA THR A 131 -7.05 5.06 2.25
C THR A 131 -6.95 4.35 0.89
N ASN A 132 -6.18 4.90 -0.04
CA ASN A 132 -5.91 4.30 -1.36
C ASN A 132 -5.30 2.89 -1.26
N SER A 133 -4.52 2.62 -0.22
CA SER A 133 -3.95 1.29 0.01
C SER A 133 -5.01 0.22 0.32
N ARG A 134 -6.22 0.61 0.72
CA ARG A 134 -7.33 -0.27 1.08
C ARG A 134 -7.01 -1.21 2.24
N SER A 135 -6.22 -0.74 3.23
CA SER A 135 -5.78 -1.55 4.36
C SER A 135 -6.01 -0.88 5.71
N ILE A 136 -6.25 -1.70 6.74
CA ILE A 136 -6.34 -1.31 8.15
C ILE A 136 -5.41 -2.20 8.96
N ASP A 137 -4.53 -1.59 9.76
CA ASP A 137 -3.65 -2.31 10.68
C ASP A 137 -4.41 -2.73 11.93
N LEU A 138 -4.45 -4.03 12.19
CA LEU A 138 -5.07 -4.61 13.35
C LEU A 138 -4.01 -5.07 14.35
N GLN A 139 -4.01 -4.42 15.53
CA GLN A 139 -3.17 -4.82 16.66
C GLN A 139 -3.85 -5.99 17.38
N VAL A 140 -3.17 -7.13 17.41
CA VAL A 140 -3.70 -8.37 18.01
C VAL A 140 -2.78 -8.92 19.10
N SER A 141 -1.75 -8.19 19.49
CA SER A 141 -0.78 -8.59 20.53
C SER A 141 -1.44 -8.88 21.88
N ASN A 142 -2.51 -8.14 22.22
CA ASN A 142 -3.23 -8.29 23.49
C ASN A 142 -4.28 -9.42 23.49
N LEU A 143 -4.47 -10.10 22.36
CA LEU A 143 -5.38 -11.21 22.25
C LEU A 143 -4.71 -12.50 22.71
N ARG A 144 -5.47 -13.38 23.35
CA ARG A 144 -5.01 -14.74 23.66
C ARG A 144 -4.88 -15.57 22.37
N PRO A 145 -3.94 -16.53 22.31
CA PRO A 145 -3.92 -17.48 21.20
C PRO A 145 -5.27 -18.13 20.98
N GLY A 146 -5.71 -18.19 19.74
CA GLY A 146 -7.03 -18.72 19.43
C GLY A 146 -7.59 -18.24 18.10
N LEU A 147 -8.89 -18.51 17.93
CA LEU A 147 -9.64 -18.19 16.73
C LEU A 147 -10.53 -16.99 16.97
N TYR A 148 -10.50 -16.06 16.02
CA TYR A 148 -11.31 -14.85 15.99
C TYR A 148 -11.96 -14.67 14.63
N TYR A 149 -13.00 -13.87 14.57
CA TYR A 149 -13.71 -13.50 13.35
C TYR A 149 -13.70 -11.99 13.19
N ILE A 150 -13.26 -11.52 12.03
CA ILE A 150 -13.27 -10.11 11.65
C ILE A 150 -14.41 -9.92 10.65
N LYS A 151 -15.43 -9.18 11.05
CA LYS A 151 -16.53 -8.79 10.17
C LYS A 151 -16.28 -7.38 9.64
N VAL A 152 -16.38 -7.21 8.32
CA VAL A 152 -16.38 -5.93 7.64
C VAL A 152 -17.80 -5.67 7.12
N ASP A 153 -18.31 -4.49 7.37
CA ASP A 153 -19.64 -4.04 6.93
C ASP A 153 -19.51 -2.62 6.34
N SER A 154 -19.91 -2.46 5.10
CA SER A 154 -19.95 -1.19 4.39
C SER A 154 -21.13 -1.17 3.41
N LYS A 155 -21.21 -0.18 2.53
CA LYS A 155 -22.28 -0.09 1.53
C LYS A 155 -22.22 -1.26 0.53
N THR A 156 -21.01 -1.63 0.09
CA THR A 156 -20.79 -2.65 -0.95
C THR A 156 -20.18 -3.94 -0.43
N VAL A 157 -19.45 -3.91 0.72
CA VAL A 157 -18.76 -5.08 1.29
C VAL A 157 -19.41 -5.52 2.58
N ARG A 158 -19.84 -6.79 2.63
CA ARG A 158 -20.36 -7.47 3.85
C ARG A 158 -19.74 -8.84 3.95
N GLN A 159 -18.58 -8.93 4.60
CA GLN A 159 -17.82 -10.16 4.65
C GLN A 159 -17.25 -10.41 6.05
N THR A 160 -16.93 -11.69 6.31
CA THR A 160 -16.29 -12.11 7.54
C THR A 160 -15.10 -12.98 7.22
N ALA A 161 -13.94 -12.60 7.76
CA ALA A 161 -12.70 -13.37 7.67
C ALA A 161 -12.36 -14.02 9.02
N LYS A 162 -11.73 -15.20 8.93
CA LYS A 162 -11.22 -15.94 10.08
C LYS A 162 -9.77 -15.49 10.36
N LEU A 163 -9.52 -15.08 11.60
CA LEU A 163 -8.19 -14.75 12.10
C LEU A 163 -7.70 -15.83 13.06
N VAL A 164 -6.51 -16.36 12.82
CA VAL A 164 -5.82 -17.26 13.73
C VAL A 164 -4.74 -16.47 14.48
N LYS A 165 -4.88 -16.33 15.79
CA LYS A 165 -3.90 -15.73 16.68
C LYS A 165 -2.97 -16.81 17.24
N LYS A 166 -1.66 -16.66 17.06
CA LYS A 166 -0.61 -17.46 17.68
C LYS A 166 -0.09 -16.83 18.97
#